data_fe710d46448e3c1be4dab15be8fe380d
#
_entry.id   fe710d46448e3c1be4dab15be8fe380d
#
_cell.length_a   1.000
_cell.length_b   1.000
_cell.length_c   1.000
_cell.angle_alpha   90.00
_cell.angle_beta   90.00
_cell.angle_gamma   90.00
#
_symmetry.space_group_name_H-M   'P 1'
#
loop_
_entity.id
_entity.type
_entity.pdbx_description
1 polymer ?
#
loop_
_entity_poly.entity_id
_entity_poly.type
_entity_poly.pdbx_seq_one_letter_code
_entity_poly.pdbx_strand_id
1 'polypeptide(L)'
;MTIEEFLTEWNNADTRVLVHTSGSTGKPKPLWVEKSRMLNSARITCDFLRLKAGDTALLCMPLDYIAGKMVVVRSIERNLRLINVRPSGHPLSDDSLRQANALQEEITFAAMVPLQVYNSLQVPQERERLRKIKQLIIGGGAIDDHLAEALKDFPHAVWSTYGMTETLSHIALRRLNGDSASDWYEPFDSVEVSLNTDDCLVINAPAVCSQPLVTNDRAELQKMKPTSGKGDQMCFRILGRRDNVIDSGGIKIQIEEVERALKAHLTGEYAITSIRDEKFGELVVLLTTDEDTNAVRAICQRILPKYWQPRLILHTANIPQTATGKLARAEIKALATMLYQ
;
A
#
# COMPACT_ATOMS: atom_id res chain seq x y z
N MET A 1 12.99 15.96 7.66
CA MET A 1 12.16 17.19 7.53
C MET A 1 11.23 17.28 8.73
N THR A 2 11.19 18.43 9.41
CA THR A 2 10.21 18.72 10.49
C THR A 2 8.92 19.31 9.91
N ILE A 3 7.88 19.48 10.74
CA ILE A 3 6.62 20.15 10.32
C ILE A 3 6.89 21.62 10.00
N GLU A 4 7.69 22.30 10.81
CA GLU A 4 8.05 23.70 10.64
C GLU A 4 8.81 23.93 9.33
N GLU A 5 9.76 23.05 9.00
CA GLU A 5 10.47 23.08 7.70
C GLU A 5 9.50 22.90 6.54
N PHE A 6 8.57 21.92 6.64
CA PHE A 6 7.57 21.70 5.60
C PHE A 6 6.60 22.87 5.47
N LEU A 7 6.12 23.45 6.57
CA LEU A 7 5.24 24.61 6.54
C LEU A 7 5.94 25.83 5.95
N THR A 8 7.24 26.00 6.19
CA THR A 8 8.05 27.05 5.56
C THR A 8 8.13 26.84 4.04
N GLU A 9 8.40 25.61 3.59
CA GLU A 9 8.36 25.23 2.17
C GLU A 9 6.95 25.43 1.58
N TRP A 10 5.92 25.05 2.31
CA TRP A 10 4.53 25.15 1.86
C TRP A 10 4.07 26.60 1.68
N ASN A 11 4.46 27.49 2.58
CA ASN A 11 4.02 28.89 2.59
C ASN A 11 4.92 29.83 1.78
N ASN A 12 6.01 29.34 1.17
CA ASN A 12 6.84 30.16 0.29
C ASN A 12 6.11 30.51 -1.02
N ALA A 13 6.70 31.40 -1.82
CA ALA A 13 6.13 31.89 -3.09
C ALA A 13 6.15 30.81 -4.22
N ASP A 14 6.86 29.70 -4.05
CA ASP A 14 6.92 28.64 -5.05
C ASP A 14 5.57 27.95 -5.19
N THR A 15 5.17 27.64 -6.41
CA THR A 15 3.92 26.92 -6.69
C THR A 15 4.07 25.41 -6.54
N ARG A 16 5.27 24.91 -6.31
CA ARG A 16 5.62 23.48 -6.26
C ARG A 16 6.35 23.10 -4.98
N VAL A 17 6.25 21.83 -4.64
CA VAL A 17 6.95 21.19 -3.52
C VAL A 17 7.73 20.00 -4.05
N LEU A 18 8.95 19.78 -3.53
CA LEU A 18 9.75 18.61 -3.85
C LEU A 18 9.26 17.40 -3.05
N VAL A 19 9.00 16.31 -3.75
CA VAL A 19 8.70 14.99 -3.16
C VAL A 19 9.63 13.93 -3.75
N HIS A 20 9.75 12.79 -3.08
CA HIS A 20 10.52 11.66 -3.58
C HIS A 20 9.61 10.45 -3.76
N THR A 21 9.79 9.72 -4.86
CA THR A 21 9.12 8.43 -5.07
C THR A 21 9.60 7.44 -4.03
N SER A 22 8.73 6.51 -3.60
CA SER A 22 9.07 5.50 -2.57
C SER A 22 10.07 4.44 -3.02
N GLY A 23 10.56 4.50 -4.27
CA GLY A 23 11.65 3.65 -4.75
C GLY A 23 11.35 2.16 -4.83
N SER A 24 10.09 1.74 -5.06
CA SER A 24 9.73 0.32 -5.20
C SER A 24 10.51 -0.41 -6.32
N THR A 25 11.10 0.32 -7.24
CA THR A 25 11.88 -0.20 -8.38
C THR A 25 13.31 0.33 -8.44
N GLY A 26 13.82 1.03 -7.39
CA GLY A 26 15.17 1.60 -7.40
C GLY A 26 15.35 2.77 -6.44
N LYS A 27 16.39 3.59 -6.67
CA LYS A 27 16.65 4.79 -5.85
C LYS A 27 15.49 5.79 -5.95
N PRO A 28 15.09 6.44 -4.83
CA PRO A 28 14.08 7.49 -4.82
C PRO A 28 14.39 8.57 -5.85
N LYS A 29 13.41 8.90 -6.71
CA LYS A 29 13.57 9.96 -7.72
C LYS A 29 12.88 11.22 -7.24
N PRO A 30 13.51 12.41 -7.38
CA PRO A 30 12.88 13.67 -7.06
C PRO A 30 11.77 13.97 -8.07
N LEU A 31 10.64 14.47 -7.57
CA LEU A 31 9.48 14.90 -8.36
C LEU A 31 8.96 16.22 -7.82
N TRP A 32 8.84 17.23 -8.68
CA TRP A 32 8.23 18.52 -8.34
C TRP A 32 6.73 18.45 -8.58
N VAL A 33 5.95 18.64 -7.52
CA VAL A 33 4.48 18.55 -7.55
C VAL A 33 3.85 19.91 -7.25
N GLU A 34 2.73 20.21 -7.90
CA GLU A 34 2.02 21.48 -7.72
C GLU A 34 1.23 21.49 -6.41
N LYS A 35 1.40 22.55 -5.59
CA LYS A 35 0.67 22.75 -4.33
C LYS A 35 -0.85 22.73 -4.57
N SER A 36 -1.34 23.32 -5.65
CA SER A 36 -2.75 23.32 -6.04
C SER A 36 -3.32 21.92 -6.23
N ARG A 37 -2.56 21.03 -6.87
CA ARG A 37 -2.96 19.62 -7.06
C ARG A 37 -2.92 18.85 -5.75
N MET A 38 -1.95 19.12 -4.87
CA MET A 38 -1.93 18.54 -3.54
C MET A 38 -3.17 18.95 -2.72
N LEU A 39 -3.59 20.21 -2.81
CA LEU A 39 -4.84 20.68 -2.19
C LEU A 39 -6.07 20.00 -2.79
N ASN A 40 -6.13 19.82 -4.10
CA ASN A 40 -7.23 19.08 -4.73
C ASN A 40 -7.31 17.63 -4.23
N SER A 41 -6.16 16.93 -4.18
CA SER A 41 -6.09 15.56 -3.64
C SER A 41 -6.51 15.51 -2.16
N ALA A 42 -6.11 16.50 -1.37
CA ALA A 42 -6.49 16.61 0.04
C ALA A 42 -8.01 16.81 0.19
N ARG A 43 -8.60 17.74 -0.59
CA ARG A 43 -10.04 18.01 -0.59
C ARG A 43 -10.86 16.78 -0.93
N ILE A 44 -10.50 16.09 -2.03
CA ILE A 44 -11.18 14.88 -2.48
C ILE A 44 -11.20 13.82 -1.37
N THR A 45 -10.06 13.60 -0.71
CA THR A 45 -9.98 12.64 0.40
C THR A 45 -10.83 13.09 1.59
N CYS A 46 -10.72 14.36 1.99
CA CYS A 46 -11.48 14.90 3.13
C CYS A 46 -12.99 14.82 2.89
N ASP A 47 -13.45 15.11 1.67
CA ASP A 47 -14.85 15.00 1.28
C ASP A 47 -15.35 13.56 1.33
N PHE A 48 -14.59 12.61 0.76
CA PHE A 48 -14.93 11.19 0.78
C PHE A 48 -15.03 10.65 2.21
N LEU A 49 -14.06 10.96 3.06
CA LEU A 49 -14.04 10.55 4.47
C LEU A 49 -14.94 11.38 5.37
N ARG A 50 -15.59 12.43 4.83
CA ARG A 50 -16.48 13.36 5.54
C ARG A 50 -15.79 14.04 6.73
N LEU A 51 -14.51 14.37 6.59
CA LEU A 51 -13.75 15.10 7.59
C LEU A 51 -14.22 16.56 7.67
N LYS A 52 -14.25 17.10 8.88
CA LYS A 52 -14.74 18.46 9.18
C LYS A 52 -13.63 19.29 9.85
N ALA A 53 -13.77 20.60 9.75
CA ALA A 53 -12.88 21.51 10.48
C ALA A 53 -12.96 21.21 12.00
N GLY A 54 -11.80 21.17 12.64
CA GLY A 54 -11.66 20.80 14.05
C GLY A 54 -11.50 19.30 14.33
N ASP A 55 -11.75 18.42 13.35
CA ASP A 55 -11.42 17.00 13.48
C ASP A 55 -9.91 16.80 13.71
N THR A 56 -9.53 15.72 14.37
CA THR A 56 -8.12 15.40 14.64
C THR A 56 -7.52 14.51 13.57
N ALA A 57 -6.30 14.81 13.17
CA ALA A 57 -5.50 14.02 12.24
C ALA A 57 -4.20 13.57 12.88
N LEU A 58 -3.89 12.27 12.86
CA LEU A 58 -2.63 11.72 13.35
C LEU A 58 -1.57 11.76 12.25
N LEU A 59 -0.47 12.47 12.48
CA LEU A 59 0.74 12.41 11.67
C LEU A 59 1.73 11.46 12.35
N CYS A 60 1.92 10.29 11.77
CA CYS A 60 2.83 9.24 12.26
C CYS A 60 3.80 8.74 11.17
N MET A 61 3.86 9.45 10.03
CA MET A 61 4.73 9.12 8.91
C MET A 61 5.77 10.22 8.67
N PRO A 62 6.98 9.87 8.17
CA PRO A 62 8.00 10.85 7.86
C PRO A 62 7.55 11.85 6.79
N LEU A 63 7.88 13.13 6.97
CA LEU A 63 7.61 14.19 6.01
C LEU A 63 8.58 14.19 4.81
N ASP A 64 9.57 13.31 4.81
CA ASP A 64 10.44 13.07 3.64
C ASP A 64 9.70 12.38 2.49
N TYR A 65 8.59 11.70 2.80
CA TYR A 65 7.74 11.02 1.84
C TYR A 65 6.41 11.75 1.63
N ILE A 66 5.86 11.59 0.43
CA ILE A 66 4.58 12.22 0.03
C ILE A 66 3.43 11.88 1.01
N ALA A 67 3.41 10.67 1.56
CA ALA A 67 2.36 10.22 2.46
C ALA A 67 2.26 11.09 3.73
N GLY A 68 3.40 11.39 4.39
CA GLY A 68 3.44 12.30 5.55
C GLY A 68 3.05 13.72 5.18
N LYS A 69 3.62 14.26 4.07
CA LYS A 69 3.26 15.60 3.56
C LYS A 69 1.76 15.71 3.32
N MET A 70 1.12 14.70 2.75
CA MET A 70 -0.32 14.74 2.45
C MET A 70 -1.21 14.70 3.71
N VAL A 71 -0.75 14.18 4.84
CA VAL A 71 -1.48 14.33 6.12
C VAL A 71 -1.50 15.80 6.53
N VAL A 72 -0.37 16.49 6.44
CA VAL A 72 -0.29 17.92 6.77
C VAL A 72 -1.13 18.76 5.77
N VAL A 73 -1.05 18.46 4.47
CA VAL A 73 -1.84 19.20 3.45
C VAL A 73 -3.34 19.01 3.66
N ARG A 74 -3.81 17.80 4.05
CA ARG A 74 -5.22 17.56 4.45
C ARG A 74 -5.60 18.38 5.68
N SER A 75 -4.68 18.49 6.64
CA SER A 75 -4.92 19.30 7.84
C SER A 75 -5.02 20.80 7.50
N ILE A 76 -4.21 21.29 6.59
CA ILE A 76 -4.29 22.68 6.09
C ILE A 76 -5.61 22.89 5.31
N GLU A 77 -5.94 22.00 4.37
CA GLU A 77 -7.11 22.13 3.50
C GLU A 77 -8.41 22.13 4.29
N ARG A 78 -8.51 21.27 5.32
CA ARG A 78 -9.76 21.05 6.07
C ARG A 78 -9.74 21.67 7.48
N ASN A 79 -8.67 22.41 7.81
CA ASN A 79 -8.47 22.95 9.16
C ASN A 79 -8.59 21.87 10.25
N LEU A 80 -7.89 20.72 10.03
CA LEU A 80 -7.83 19.65 11.00
C LEU A 80 -6.80 19.99 12.07
N ARG A 81 -7.05 19.51 13.29
CA ARG A 81 -6.09 19.59 14.39
C ARG A 81 -5.10 18.44 14.28
N LEU A 82 -3.84 18.78 14.01
CA LEU A 82 -2.78 17.80 13.78
C LEU A 82 -2.21 17.31 15.12
N ILE A 83 -2.23 16.01 15.34
CA ILE A 83 -1.51 15.31 16.40
C ILE A 83 -0.26 14.72 15.78
N ASN A 84 0.91 15.26 16.16
CA ASN A 84 2.19 14.82 15.61
C ASN A 84 2.88 13.86 16.59
N VAL A 85 3.19 12.66 16.12
CA VAL A 85 3.95 11.67 16.85
C VAL A 85 5.23 11.31 16.08
N ARG A 86 6.23 10.81 16.78
CA ARG A 86 7.47 10.38 16.15
C ARG A 86 7.21 9.24 15.17
N PRO A 87 7.65 9.32 13.91
CA PRO A 87 7.56 8.21 12.96
C PRO A 87 8.29 6.97 13.50
N SER A 88 7.56 5.89 13.67
CA SER A 88 8.09 4.62 14.18
C SER A 88 7.22 3.44 13.72
N GLY A 89 7.65 2.22 14.01
CA GLY A 89 6.84 1.01 13.82
C GLY A 89 5.67 0.91 14.82
N HIS A 90 5.70 1.66 15.92
CA HIS A 90 4.72 1.68 17.02
C HIS A 90 4.23 3.11 17.32
N PRO A 91 3.60 3.79 16.35
CA PRO A 91 3.26 5.21 16.51
C PRO A 91 2.19 5.45 17.59
N LEU A 92 1.36 4.45 17.88
CA LEU A 92 0.30 4.56 18.87
C LEU A 92 0.80 4.34 20.32
N SER A 93 2.08 4.00 20.52
CA SER A 93 2.73 3.98 21.82
C SER A 93 3.44 5.29 22.19
N ASP A 94 3.46 6.29 21.30
CA ASP A 94 4.16 7.55 21.51
C ASP A 94 3.63 8.30 22.75
N ASP A 95 4.53 8.85 23.56
CA ASP A 95 4.19 9.52 24.82
C ASP A 95 3.34 10.79 24.62
N SER A 96 3.46 11.45 23.47
CA SER A 96 2.63 12.61 23.14
C SER A 96 1.13 12.25 23.06
N LEU A 97 0.80 11.00 22.71
CA LEU A 97 -0.58 10.51 22.72
C LEU A 97 -1.12 10.29 24.13
N ARG A 98 -0.26 10.09 25.14
CA ARG A 98 -0.70 10.03 26.53
C ARG A 98 -1.18 11.38 27.02
N GLN A 99 -0.51 12.46 26.58
CA GLN A 99 -0.95 13.82 26.88
C GLN A 99 -2.26 14.16 26.14
N ALA A 100 -2.40 13.76 24.88
CA ALA A 100 -3.63 13.91 24.11
C ALA A 100 -4.80 13.11 24.73
N ASN A 101 -4.55 11.87 25.20
CA ASN A 101 -5.58 11.08 25.91
C ASN A 101 -6.03 11.70 27.24
N ALA A 102 -5.14 12.40 27.94
CA ALA A 102 -5.54 13.14 29.14
C ALA A 102 -6.54 14.27 28.84
N LEU A 103 -6.58 14.74 27.61
CA LEU A 103 -7.56 15.71 27.08
C LEU A 103 -8.78 15.04 26.46
N GLN A 104 -8.94 13.70 26.55
CA GLN A 104 -10.01 12.91 25.90
C GLN A 104 -10.09 13.12 24.37
N GLU A 105 -8.97 13.37 23.73
CA GLU A 105 -8.94 13.62 22.29
C GLU A 105 -9.08 12.31 21.50
N GLU A 106 -10.18 12.19 20.77
CA GLU A 106 -10.38 11.11 19.81
C GLU A 106 -9.58 11.40 18.52
N ILE A 107 -8.93 10.39 17.95
CA ILE A 107 -8.31 10.49 16.63
C ILE A 107 -9.41 10.26 15.59
N THR A 108 -9.78 11.31 14.86
CA THR A 108 -10.78 11.21 13.80
C THR A 108 -10.19 10.57 12.55
N PHE A 109 -8.99 10.96 12.17
CA PHE A 109 -8.33 10.49 10.95
C PHE A 109 -6.89 10.04 11.22
N ALA A 110 -6.51 8.91 10.65
CA ALA A 110 -5.11 8.46 10.61
C ALA A 110 -4.80 7.82 9.27
N ALA A 111 -3.57 8.07 8.77
CA ALA A 111 -2.98 7.38 7.64
C ALA A 111 -1.76 6.59 8.14
N MET A 112 -1.75 5.27 7.90
CA MET A 112 -0.71 4.36 8.39
C MET A 112 -0.24 3.41 7.28
N VAL A 113 0.95 2.84 7.44
CA VAL A 113 1.40 1.75 6.57
C VAL A 113 1.02 0.39 7.19
N PRO A 114 0.91 -0.69 6.38
CA PRO A 114 0.51 -2.02 6.89
C PRO A 114 1.35 -2.50 8.07
N LEU A 115 2.67 -2.26 8.05
CA LEU A 115 3.58 -2.63 9.14
C LEU A 115 3.22 -1.95 10.47
N GLN A 116 2.89 -0.66 10.46
CA GLN A 116 2.47 0.07 11.66
C GLN A 116 1.18 -0.50 12.24
N VAL A 117 0.22 -0.80 11.37
CA VAL A 117 -1.06 -1.41 11.78
C VAL A 117 -0.84 -2.81 12.36
N TYR A 118 -0.05 -3.64 11.67
CA TYR A 118 0.31 -4.97 12.13
C TYR A 118 0.95 -4.94 13.53
N ASN A 119 1.95 -4.09 13.72
CA ASN A 119 2.64 -3.94 15.00
C ASN A 119 1.69 -3.45 16.10
N SER A 120 0.84 -2.46 15.80
CA SER A 120 -0.16 -1.95 16.74
C SER A 120 -1.18 -3.00 17.16
N LEU A 121 -1.50 -3.97 16.29
CA LEU A 121 -2.38 -5.09 16.63
C LEU A 121 -1.74 -6.08 17.63
N GLN A 122 -0.42 -6.15 17.71
CA GLN A 122 0.29 -7.04 18.66
C GLN A 122 0.37 -6.47 20.08
N VAL A 123 0.18 -5.16 20.25
CA VAL A 123 0.27 -4.48 21.55
C VAL A 123 -1.15 -4.12 22.02
N PRO A 124 -1.66 -4.67 23.15
CA PRO A 124 -3.05 -4.47 23.60
C PRO A 124 -3.48 -3.01 23.69
N GLN A 125 -2.62 -2.13 24.23
CA GLN A 125 -2.92 -0.70 24.36
C GLN A 125 -2.99 0.02 23.02
N GLU A 126 -2.08 -0.31 22.08
CA GLU A 126 -2.10 0.26 20.72
C GLU A 126 -3.31 -0.25 19.94
N ARG A 127 -3.64 -1.55 20.07
CA ARG A 127 -4.83 -2.15 19.45
C ARG A 127 -6.10 -1.43 19.87
N GLU A 128 -6.23 -1.12 21.17
CA GLU A 128 -7.40 -0.37 21.68
C GLU A 128 -7.47 1.04 21.08
N ARG A 129 -6.33 1.75 20.98
CA ARG A 129 -6.26 3.07 20.34
C ARG A 129 -6.58 2.99 18.85
N LEU A 130 -6.00 2.01 18.15
CA LEU A 130 -6.23 1.79 16.73
C LEU A 130 -7.72 1.57 16.44
N ARG A 131 -8.41 0.78 17.25
CA ARG A 131 -9.86 0.52 17.12
C ARG A 131 -10.74 1.76 17.32
N LYS A 132 -10.24 2.78 18.03
CA LYS A 132 -10.97 4.04 18.28
C LYS A 132 -10.82 5.07 17.16
N ILE A 133 -9.92 4.89 16.22
CA ILE A 133 -9.73 5.79 15.07
C ILE A 133 -10.98 5.73 14.18
N LYS A 134 -11.62 6.88 13.94
CA LYS A 134 -12.88 6.95 13.20
C LYS A 134 -12.72 6.64 11.71
N GLN A 135 -11.64 7.15 11.10
CA GLN A 135 -11.29 6.96 9.69
C GLN A 135 -9.83 6.56 9.59
N LEU A 136 -9.57 5.27 9.46
CA LEU A 136 -8.21 4.75 9.27
C LEU A 136 -8.01 4.42 7.79
N ILE A 137 -7.04 5.07 7.14
CA ILE A 137 -6.59 4.69 5.81
C ILE A 137 -5.24 3.97 5.91
N ILE A 138 -5.10 2.87 5.21
CA ILE A 138 -3.88 2.05 5.18
C ILE A 138 -3.34 2.03 3.77
N GLY A 139 -2.10 2.50 3.59
CA GLY A 139 -1.50 2.63 2.28
C GLY A 139 0.00 2.37 2.25
N GLY A 140 0.61 2.51 1.08
CA GLY A 140 2.03 2.30 0.90
C GLY A 140 2.46 0.83 0.77
N GLY A 141 1.56 -0.13 0.91
CA GLY A 141 1.81 -1.57 0.75
C GLY A 141 0.52 -2.36 0.53
N ALA A 142 0.65 -3.60 0.07
CA ALA A 142 -0.49 -4.51 -0.01
C ALA A 142 -0.95 -4.90 1.40
N ILE A 143 -2.26 -4.99 1.58
CA ILE A 143 -2.88 -5.53 2.79
C ILE A 143 -3.14 -7.00 2.53
N ASP A 144 -2.57 -7.82 3.35
CA ASP A 144 -2.75 -9.27 3.27
C ASP A 144 -4.03 -9.74 3.98
N ASP A 145 -4.42 -10.97 3.70
CA ASP A 145 -5.66 -11.55 4.22
C ASP A 145 -5.67 -11.65 5.75
N HIS A 146 -4.52 -11.89 6.38
CA HIS A 146 -4.40 -11.92 7.86
C HIS A 146 -4.64 -10.54 8.47
N LEU A 147 -4.04 -9.51 7.89
CA LEU A 147 -4.25 -8.14 8.35
C LEU A 147 -5.69 -7.71 8.09
N ALA A 148 -6.24 -8.05 6.92
CA ALA A 148 -7.64 -7.76 6.58
C ALA A 148 -8.61 -8.43 7.56
N GLU A 149 -8.42 -9.72 7.88
CA GLU A 149 -9.25 -10.45 8.84
C GLU A 149 -9.13 -9.86 10.26
N ALA A 150 -7.92 -9.47 10.70
CA ALA A 150 -7.72 -8.84 12.01
C ALA A 150 -8.41 -7.46 12.14
N LEU A 151 -8.71 -6.80 11.03
CA LEU A 151 -9.37 -5.50 10.99
C LEU A 151 -10.89 -5.60 10.79
N LYS A 152 -11.41 -6.77 10.41
CA LYS A 152 -12.79 -7.00 10.01
C LYS A 152 -13.83 -6.52 11.02
N ASP A 153 -13.57 -6.77 12.32
CA ASP A 153 -14.47 -6.44 13.43
C ASP A 153 -14.19 -5.06 14.04
N PHE A 154 -13.48 -4.18 13.32
CA PHE A 154 -13.26 -2.81 13.82
C PHE A 154 -14.56 -2.01 13.79
N PRO A 155 -14.84 -1.22 14.86
CA PRO A 155 -16.12 -0.50 14.98
C PRO A 155 -16.25 0.67 14.02
N HIS A 156 -15.11 1.18 13.51
CA HIS A 156 -15.04 2.35 12.65
C HIS A 156 -14.46 2.01 11.28
N ALA A 157 -14.46 2.99 10.38
CA ALA A 157 -14.07 2.79 8.99
C ALA A 157 -12.59 2.52 8.82
N VAL A 158 -12.25 1.37 8.23
CA VAL A 158 -10.89 1.02 7.81
C VAL A 158 -10.86 0.86 6.30
N TRP A 159 -9.92 1.55 5.66
CA TRP A 159 -9.80 1.62 4.21
C TRP A 159 -8.41 1.21 3.74
N SER A 160 -8.32 0.42 2.69
CA SER A 160 -7.10 0.26 1.91
C SER A 160 -7.06 1.34 0.83
N THR A 161 -5.90 1.93 0.60
CA THR A 161 -5.71 2.97 -0.42
C THR A 161 -5.03 2.42 -1.66
N TYR A 162 -5.43 2.89 -2.83
CA TYR A 162 -4.68 2.71 -4.07
C TYR A 162 -4.27 4.06 -4.65
N GLY A 163 -2.98 4.20 -4.90
CA GLY A 163 -2.37 5.40 -5.46
C GLY A 163 -0.85 5.31 -5.47
N MET A 164 -0.22 6.33 -6.01
CA MET A 164 1.22 6.40 -6.16
C MET A 164 1.70 7.87 -6.05
N THR A 165 3.02 8.09 -6.09
CA THR A 165 3.57 9.45 -5.99
C THR A 165 3.10 10.32 -7.15
N GLU A 166 2.95 9.76 -8.32
CA GLU A 166 2.50 10.41 -9.56
C GLU A 166 1.04 10.90 -9.46
N THR A 167 0.22 10.24 -8.63
CA THR A 167 -1.14 10.68 -8.29
C THR A 167 -1.19 11.49 -7.00
N LEU A 168 -0.03 11.90 -6.45
CA LEU A 168 0.18 12.64 -5.20
C LEU A 168 -0.24 11.88 -3.94
N SER A 169 -1.28 11.11 -4.03
CA SER A 169 -1.85 10.27 -2.97
C SER A 169 -2.72 9.20 -3.63
N HIS A 170 -3.63 8.63 -2.84
CA HIS A 170 -4.59 7.66 -3.35
C HIS A 170 -5.66 8.31 -4.24
N ILE A 171 -6.08 7.55 -5.24
CA ILE A 171 -7.15 7.92 -6.19
C ILE A 171 -8.39 7.03 -6.00
N ALA A 172 -8.25 5.99 -5.21
CA ALA A 172 -9.32 5.05 -4.90
C ALA A 172 -9.15 4.49 -3.49
N LEU A 173 -10.25 4.08 -2.89
CA LEU A 173 -10.31 3.43 -1.59
C LEU A 173 -11.11 2.14 -1.70
N ARG A 174 -10.76 1.12 -0.93
CA ARG A 174 -11.62 -0.05 -0.68
C ARG A 174 -11.86 -0.23 0.81
N ARG A 175 -13.09 -0.53 1.18
CA ARG A 175 -13.45 -0.80 2.56
C ARG A 175 -12.93 -2.18 2.99
N LEU A 176 -12.30 -2.25 4.18
CA LEU A 176 -11.75 -3.50 4.71
C LEU A 176 -12.67 -4.16 5.73
N ASN A 177 -13.64 -3.44 6.30
CA ASN A 177 -14.42 -3.92 7.43
C ASN A 177 -15.91 -3.57 7.35
N GLY A 178 -16.73 -4.26 8.16
CA GLY A 178 -18.18 -4.09 8.19
C GLY A 178 -18.87 -4.65 6.94
N ASP A 179 -20.17 -4.40 6.80
CA ASP A 179 -21.01 -4.92 5.70
C ASP A 179 -20.61 -4.39 4.31
N SER A 180 -19.84 -3.31 4.27
CA SER A 180 -19.33 -2.70 3.03
C SER A 180 -17.93 -3.19 2.66
N ALA A 181 -17.38 -4.19 3.36
CA ALA A 181 -16.07 -4.75 3.01
C ALA A 181 -16.06 -5.28 1.58
N SER A 182 -14.99 -4.96 0.82
CA SER A 182 -14.90 -5.29 -0.59
C SER A 182 -13.45 -5.53 -1.02
N ASP A 183 -13.24 -6.36 -2.02
CA ASP A 183 -11.95 -6.51 -2.71
C ASP A 183 -11.75 -5.47 -3.82
N TRP A 184 -12.78 -4.70 -4.11
CA TRP A 184 -12.80 -3.74 -5.19
C TRP A 184 -12.50 -2.34 -4.65
N TYR A 185 -11.58 -1.64 -5.33
CA TYR A 185 -11.30 -0.24 -5.11
C TYR A 185 -12.36 0.61 -5.80
N GLU A 186 -12.91 1.56 -5.05
CA GLU A 186 -13.82 2.59 -5.53
C GLU A 186 -12.99 3.83 -5.88
N PRO A 187 -12.86 4.20 -7.18
CA PRO A 187 -12.25 5.46 -7.56
C PRO A 187 -13.05 6.65 -7.02
N PHE A 188 -12.37 7.75 -6.72
CA PHE A 188 -13.08 8.99 -6.40
C PHE A 188 -13.87 9.49 -7.61
N ASP A 189 -14.94 10.26 -7.39
CA ASP A 189 -15.84 10.76 -8.44
C ASP A 189 -15.13 11.52 -9.58
N SER A 190 -13.97 12.13 -9.28
CA SER A 190 -13.14 12.86 -10.24
C SER A 190 -12.12 11.98 -10.97
N VAL A 191 -12.19 10.67 -10.79
CA VAL A 191 -11.23 9.70 -11.33
C VAL A 191 -11.94 8.70 -12.23
N GLU A 192 -11.46 8.58 -13.45
CA GLU A 192 -11.87 7.54 -14.39
C GLU A 192 -10.79 6.48 -14.51
N VAL A 193 -11.18 5.22 -14.61
CA VAL A 193 -10.27 4.10 -14.78
C VAL A 193 -10.63 3.28 -16.00
N SER A 194 -9.61 2.80 -16.70
CA SER A 194 -9.74 1.90 -17.85
C SER A 194 -8.57 0.91 -17.88
N LEU A 195 -8.59 -0.04 -18.78
CA LEU A 195 -7.45 -0.95 -19.02
C LEU A 195 -6.83 -0.65 -20.38
N ASN A 196 -5.51 -0.83 -20.46
CA ASN A 196 -4.81 -0.87 -21.74
C ASN A 196 -4.84 -2.28 -22.35
N THR A 197 -4.15 -2.48 -23.48
CA THR A 197 -4.08 -3.78 -24.20
C THR A 197 -3.39 -4.90 -23.40
N ASP A 198 -2.65 -4.57 -22.34
CA ASP A 198 -1.95 -5.52 -21.47
C ASP A 198 -2.72 -5.77 -20.15
N ASP A 199 -3.99 -5.39 -20.06
CA ASP A 199 -4.83 -5.40 -18.86
C ASP A 199 -4.25 -4.57 -17.70
N CYS A 200 -3.38 -3.60 -18.00
CA CYS A 200 -2.86 -2.69 -17.00
C CYS A 200 -3.79 -1.49 -16.80
N LEU A 201 -3.94 -1.10 -15.52
CA LEU A 201 -4.79 0.02 -15.13
C LEU A 201 -4.30 1.34 -15.72
N VAL A 202 -5.20 2.07 -16.34
CA VAL A 202 -5.01 3.44 -16.81
C VAL A 202 -5.85 4.36 -15.93
N ILE A 203 -5.23 5.40 -15.38
CA ILE A 203 -5.85 6.35 -14.46
C ILE A 203 -5.97 7.70 -15.16
N ASN A 204 -7.17 8.21 -15.29
CA ASN A 204 -7.45 9.58 -15.70
C ASN A 204 -7.98 10.37 -14.50
N ALA A 205 -7.14 11.20 -13.91
CA ALA A 205 -7.41 11.96 -12.69
C ALA A 205 -6.99 13.44 -12.86
N PRO A 206 -7.66 14.24 -13.70
CA PRO A 206 -7.21 15.56 -14.11
C PRO A 206 -7.05 16.56 -12.95
N ALA A 207 -7.74 16.35 -11.84
CA ALA A 207 -7.60 17.17 -10.63
C ALA A 207 -6.20 17.03 -9.96
N VAL A 208 -5.52 15.89 -10.15
CA VAL A 208 -4.26 15.56 -9.50
C VAL A 208 -3.13 15.24 -10.49
N CYS A 209 -3.44 14.75 -11.68
CA CYS A 209 -2.47 14.44 -12.74
C CYS A 209 -2.76 15.24 -14.01
N SER A 210 -1.71 15.73 -14.69
CA SER A 210 -1.88 16.50 -15.93
C SER A 210 -2.21 15.66 -17.16
N GLN A 211 -1.85 14.38 -17.11
CA GLN A 211 -2.04 13.42 -18.20
C GLN A 211 -2.55 12.10 -17.64
N PRO A 212 -3.29 11.31 -18.41
CA PRO A 212 -3.62 9.93 -18.04
C PRO A 212 -2.35 9.14 -17.73
N LEU A 213 -2.38 8.37 -16.65
CA LEU A 213 -1.27 7.58 -16.17
C LEU A 213 -1.49 6.11 -16.50
N VAL A 214 -0.63 5.55 -17.34
CA VAL A 214 -0.61 4.11 -17.62
C VAL A 214 0.26 3.43 -16.58
N THR A 215 -0.32 2.56 -15.78
CA THR A 215 0.40 1.84 -14.73
C THR A 215 0.99 0.51 -15.25
N ASN A 216 1.81 -0.15 -14.43
CA ASN A 216 2.18 -1.55 -14.63
C ASN A 216 1.33 -2.50 -13.77
N ASP A 217 0.28 -2.01 -13.13
CA ASP A 217 -0.57 -2.81 -12.28
C ASP A 217 -1.70 -3.44 -13.13
N ARG A 218 -1.67 -4.76 -13.27
CA ARG A 218 -2.75 -5.51 -13.93
C ARG A 218 -3.99 -5.50 -13.07
N ALA A 219 -5.13 -5.24 -13.68
CA ALA A 219 -6.39 -5.07 -12.97
C ALA A 219 -7.57 -5.73 -13.69
N GLU A 220 -8.63 -5.95 -12.95
CA GLU A 220 -9.98 -6.22 -13.46
C GLU A 220 -10.86 -5.02 -13.18
N LEU A 221 -11.81 -4.77 -14.06
CA LEU A 221 -12.82 -3.72 -13.90
C LEU A 221 -14.21 -4.34 -13.74
N GLN A 222 -15.00 -3.76 -12.83
CA GLN A 222 -16.40 -4.15 -12.64
C GLN A 222 -17.27 -2.92 -12.32
N LYS A 223 -18.43 -2.85 -12.95
CA LYS A 223 -19.42 -1.83 -12.65
C LYS A 223 -20.18 -2.22 -11.38
N MET A 224 -20.14 -1.39 -10.36
CA MET A 224 -20.70 -1.67 -9.02
C MET A 224 -21.33 -0.42 -8.42
N LYS A 225 -22.21 -0.63 -7.45
CA LYS A 225 -22.67 0.46 -6.56
C LYS A 225 -21.59 0.77 -5.54
N PRO A 226 -21.10 2.01 -5.47
CA PRO A 226 -20.08 2.40 -4.50
C PRO A 226 -20.65 2.49 -3.08
N THR A 227 -19.78 2.39 -2.09
CA THR A 227 -20.11 2.61 -0.67
C THR A 227 -20.66 4.01 -0.42
N SER A 228 -20.33 4.98 -1.26
CA SER A 228 -20.84 6.35 -1.22
C SER A 228 -22.34 6.48 -1.49
N GLY A 229 -23.02 5.42 -1.98
CA GLY A 229 -24.44 5.41 -2.30
C GLY A 229 -24.85 6.17 -3.57
N LYS A 230 -23.88 6.63 -4.37
CA LYS A 230 -24.10 7.22 -5.70
C LYS A 230 -24.40 6.13 -6.72
N GLY A 231 -24.79 6.52 -7.93
CA GLY A 231 -25.07 5.57 -9.02
C GLY A 231 -23.89 4.63 -9.34
N ASP A 232 -24.13 3.59 -10.13
CA ASP A 232 -23.10 2.62 -10.50
C ASP A 232 -21.85 3.30 -11.08
N GLN A 233 -20.68 2.90 -10.58
CA GLN A 233 -19.39 3.36 -11.08
C GLN A 233 -18.46 2.19 -11.42
N MET A 234 -17.43 2.47 -12.21
CA MET A 234 -16.39 1.49 -12.54
C MET A 234 -15.42 1.36 -11.36
N CYS A 235 -15.43 0.20 -10.71
CA CYS A 235 -14.49 -0.19 -9.66
C CYS A 235 -13.42 -1.11 -10.24
N PHE A 236 -12.30 -1.27 -9.55
CA PHE A 236 -11.21 -2.13 -10.02
C PHE A 236 -10.62 -2.96 -8.88
N ARG A 237 -10.04 -4.11 -9.25
CA ARG A 237 -9.26 -4.98 -8.37
C ARG A 237 -7.88 -5.20 -8.98
N ILE A 238 -6.84 -5.06 -8.17
CA ILE A 238 -5.45 -5.30 -8.61
C ILE A 238 -5.14 -6.79 -8.53
N LEU A 239 -4.65 -7.33 -9.64
CA LEU A 239 -4.24 -8.73 -9.76
C LEU A 239 -2.76 -8.92 -9.46
N GLY A 240 -1.93 -7.92 -9.79
CA GLY A 240 -0.47 -7.94 -9.63
C GLY A 240 0.20 -6.98 -10.59
N ARG A 241 1.52 -7.06 -10.71
CA ARG A 241 2.26 -6.18 -11.61
C ARG A 241 2.69 -6.91 -12.88
N ARG A 242 2.62 -6.22 -14.02
CA ARG A 242 3.08 -6.73 -15.31
C ARG A 242 4.56 -7.13 -15.30
N ASP A 243 5.40 -6.35 -14.61
CA ASP A 243 6.84 -6.59 -14.46
C ASP A 243 7.18 -7.73 -13.48
N ASN A 244 6.19 -8.28 -12.77
CA ASN A 244 6.30 -9.45 -11.90
C ASN A 244 5.69 -10.73 -12.53
N VAL A 245 5.55 -10.76 -13.85
CA VAL A 245 5.13 -11.98 -14.58
C VAL A 245 6.37 -12.77 -14.96
N ILE A 246 6.43 -14.05 -14.58
CA ILE A 246 7.46 -15.01 -15.00
C ILE A 246 6.95 -15.69 -16.27
N ASP A 247 7.75 -15.66 -17.35
CA ASP A 247 7.46 -16.42 -18.56
C ASP A 247 8.26 -17.73 -18.56
N SER A 248 7.64 -18.80 -18.08
CA SER A 248 8.28 -20.11 -17.96
C SER A 248 7.74 -21.07 -19.01
N GLY A 249 8.51 -21.26 -20.07
CA GLY A 249 8.11 -22.15 -21.18
C GLY A 249 6.85 -21.71 -21.92
N GLY A 250 6.63 -20.39 -22.05
CA GLY A 250 5.46 -19.80 -22.67
C GLY A 250 4.23 -19.69 -21.75
N ILE A 251 4.37 -20.11 -20.48
CA ILE A 251 3.31 -19.94 -19.48
C ILE A 251 3.62 -18.71 -18.65
N LYS A 252 2.69 -17.74 -18.66
CA LYS A 252 2.78 -16.51 -17.86
C LYS A 252 2.26 -16.77 -16.46
N ILE A 253 3.13 -16.60 -15.47
CA ILE A 253 2.87 -16.87 -14.05
C ILE A 253 3.00 -15.57 -13.28
N GLN A 254 1.92 -15.13 -12.65
CA GLN A 254 1.92 -13.94 -11.82
C GLN A 254 2.51 -14.26 -10.45
N ILE A 255 3.61 -13.62 -10.08
CA ILE A 255 4.31 -13.85 -8.81
C ILE A 255 3.35 -13.70 -7.62
N GLU A 256 2.56 -12.63 -7.60
CA GLU A 256 1.66 -12.33 -6.49
C GLU A 256 0.54 -13.37 -6.31
N GLU A 257 0.12 -14.02 -7.39
CA GLU A 257 -0.88 -15.10 -7.31
C GLU A 257 -0.28 -16.35 -6.66
N VAL A 258 0.96 -16.70 -7.02
CA VAL A 258 1.67 -17.82 -6.40
C VAL A 258 1.93 -17.56 -4.92
N GLU A 259 2.40 -16.35 -4.57
CA GLU A 259 2.64 -15.95 -3.19
C GLU A 259 1.36 -15.97 -2.36
N ARG A 260 0.26 -15.46 -2.91
CA ARG A 260 -1.06 -15.49 -2.25
C ARG A 260 -1.52 -16.93 -1.97
N ALA A 261 -1.39 -17.81 -2.94
CA ALA A 261 -1.80 -19.22 -2.77
C ALA A 261 -0.99 -19.94 -1.68
N LEU A 262 0.28 -19.61 -1.50
CA LEU A 262 1.16 -20.24 -0.51
C LEU A 262 1.03 -19.63 0.90
N LYS A 263 0.49 -18.44 1.04
CA LYS A 263 0.54 -17.64 2.26
C LYS A 263 -0.05 -18.32 3.50
N ALA A 264 -1.17 -19.02 3.35
CA ALA A 264 -1.82 -19.74 4.46
C ALA A 264 -1.11 -21.07 4.84
N HIS A 265 -0.06 -21.46 4.10
CA HIS A 265 0.55 -22.79 4.18
C HIS A 265 2.03 -22.77 4.53
N LEU A 266 2.72 -21.65 4.36
CA LEU A 266 4.11 -21.45 4.75
C LEU A 266 4.17 -20.58 6.01
N THR A 267 5.04 -20.94 6.94
CA THR A 267 5.22 -20.22 8.23
C THR A 267 6.42 -19.28 8.21
N GLY A 268 7.46 -19.63 7.45
CA GLY A 268 8.64 -18.79 7.25
C GLY A 268 8.40 -17.65 6.26
N GLU A 269 9.31 -16.67 6.27
CA GLU A 269 9.32 -15.67 5.20
C GLU A 269 9.70 -16.31 3.86
N TYR A 270 9.05 -15.89 2.80
CA TYR A 270 9.36 -16.38 1.45
C TYR A 270 9.08 -15.32 0.40
N ALA A 271 9.66 -15.53 -0.78
CA ALA A 271 9.39 -14.74 -1.96
C ALA A 271 9.46 -15.62 -3.22
N ILE A 272 8.58 -15.37 -4.17
CA ILE A 272 8.65 -15.95 -5.51
C ILE A 272 9.43 -15.01 -6.40
N THR A 273 10.32 -15.59 -7.21
CA THR A 273 11.11 -14.89 -8.21
C THR A 273 11.42 -15.80 -9.40
N SER A 274 12.26 -15.32 -10.33
CA SER A 274 12.72 -16.13 -11.46
C SER A 274 14.24 -16.01 -11.66
N ILE A 275 14.82 -17.04 -12.24
CA ILE A 275 16.15 -17.02 -12.81
C ILE A 275 16.09 -17.39 -14.29
N ARG A 276 17.07 -16.95 -15.07
CA ARG A 276 17.17 -17.32 -16.49
C ARG A 276 17.47 -18.81 -16.66
N ASP A 277 16.87 -19.42 -17.66
CA ASP A 277 17.05 -20.81 -18.04
C ASP A 277 17.00 -20.95 -19.55
N GLU A 278 17.94 -21.72 -20.13
CA GLU A 278 18.05 -21.86 -21.58
C GLU A 278 16.85 -22.57 -22.21
N LYS A 279 16.23 -23.51 -21.49
CA LYS A 279 15.12 -24.33 -21.99
C LYS A 279 13.77 -23.66 -21.81
N PHE A 280 13.56 -22.98 -20.67
CA PHE A 280 12.25 -22.45 -20.28
C PHE A 280 12.17 -20.93 -20.38
N GLY A 281 13.28 -20.25 -20.71
CA GLY A 281 13.38 -18.79 -20.64
C GLY A 281 13.58 -18.32 -19.20
N GLU A 282 12.61 -18.61 -18.34
CA GLU A 282 12.70 -18.37 -16.90
C GLU A 282 12.23 -19.59 -16.10
N LEU A 283 12.90 -19.88 -14.97
CA LEU A 283 12.44 -20.84 -13.96
C LEU A 283 11.79 -20.12 -12.80
N VAL A 284 10.68 -20.65 -12.33
CA VAL A 284 10.07 -20.19 -11.07
C VAL A 284 10.94 -20.66 -9.90
N VAL A 285 11.33 -19.71 -9.06
CA VAL A 285 12.17 -19.94 -7.86
C VAL A 285 11.41 -19.44 -6.64
N LEU A 286 11.44 -20.21 -5.56
CA LEU A 286 11.00 -19.81 -4.24
C LEU A 286 12.22 -19.65 -3.35
N LEU A 287 12.44 -18.44 -2.82
CA LEU A 287 13.33 -18.19 -1.69
C LEU A 287 12.56 -18.33 -0.39
N THR A 288 13.15 -18.95 0.64
CA THR A 288 12.52 -19.13 1.95
C THR A 288 13.52 -19.06 3.08
N THR A 289 13.06 -18.63 4.25
CA THR A 289 13.82 -18.72 5.51
C THR A 289 13.61 -20.05 6.22
N ASP A 290 12.71 -20.93 5.73
CA ASP A 290 12.53 -22.28 6.25
C ASP A 290 13.72 -23.16 5.84
N GLU A 291 14.35 -23.80 6.82
CA GLU A 291 15.50 -24.69 6.57
C GLU A 291 15.10 -25.98 5.86
N ASP A 292 13.89 -26.52 6.13
CA ASP A 292 13.38 -27.71 5.47
C ASP A 292 12.73 -27.40 4.11
N THR A 293 13.57 -27.19 3.12
CA THR A 293 13.12 -26.94 1.73
C THR A 293 12.33 -28.11 1.12
N ASN A 294 12.46 -29.33 1.65
CA ASN A 294 11.67 -30.47 1.20
C ASN A 294 10.24 -30.40 1.69
N ALA A 295 10.02 -29.98 2.94
CA ALA A 295 8.68 -29.72 3.45
C ALA A 295 8.01 -28.58 2.65
N VAL A 296 8.73 -27.49 2.37
CA VAL A 296 8.24 -26.38 1.53
C VAL A 296 7.86 -26.90 0.13
N ARG A 297 8.69 -27.77 -0.47
CA ARG A 297 8.39 -28.38 -1.77
C ARG A 297 7.10 -29.19 -1.76
N ALA A 298 6.91 -30.02 -0.74
CA ALA A 298 5.70 -30.83 -0.60
C ALA A 298 4.43 -29.93 -0.48
N ILE A 299 4.54 -28.81 0.22
CA ILE A 299 3.45 -27.81 0.31
C ILE A 299 3.17 -27.22 -1.07
N CYS A 300 4.19 -26.75 -1.79
CA CYS A 300 4.04 -26.20 -3.13
C CYS A 300 3.38 -27.19 -4.09
N GLN A 301 3.77 -28.46 -4.06
CA GLN A 301 3.19 -29.51 -4.91
C GLN A 301 1.72 -29.77 -4.60
N ARG A 302 1.32 -29.67 -3.35
CA ARG A 302 -0.06 -29.86 -2.92
C ARG A 302 -0.98 -28.70 -3.25
N ILE A 303 -0.47 -27.46 -3.14
CA ILE A 303 -1.28 -26.23 -3.18
C ILE A 303 -1.31 -25.64 -4.59
N LEU A 304 -0.16 -25.63 -5.29
CA LEU A 304 -0.02 -24.91 -6.56
C LEU A 304 -0.36 -25.78 -7.76
N PRO A 305 -0.98 -25.22 -8.81
CA PRO A 305 -1.09 -25.85 -10.11
C PRO A 305 0.29 -26.30 -10.60
N LYS A 306 0.35 -27.40 -11.35
CA LYS A 306 1.61 -28.01 -11.81
C LYS A 306 2.62 -27.04 -12.41
N TYR A 307 2.17 -26.08 -13.22
CA TYR A 307 3.04 -25.12 -13.91
C TYR A 307 3.44 -23.92 -13.06
N TRP A 308 2.80 -23.69 -11.91
CA TRP A 308 3.13 -22.63 -10.97
C TRP A 308 4.14 -23.08 -9.90
N GLN A 309 4.37 -24.39 -9.81
CA GLN A 309 5.26 -24.98 -8.80
C GLN A 309 6.69 -24.52 -9.03
N PRO A 310 7.35 -23.96 -7.98
CA PRO A 310 8.76 -23.60 -8.06
C PRO A 310 9.62 -24.80 -8.45
N ARG A 311 10.45 -24.63 -9.48
CA ARG A 311 11.43 -25.66 -9.87
C ARG A 311 12.61 -25.68 -8.93
N LEU A 312 12.93 -24.54 -8.34
CA LEU A 312 13.98 -24.39 -7.34
C LEU A 312 13.37 -23.80 -6.07
N ILE A 313 13.79 -24.36 -4.93
CA ILE A 313 13.49 -23.81 -3.60
C ILE A 313 14.85 -23.63 -2.94
N LEU A 314 15.17 -22.40 -2.61
CA LEU A 314 16.48 -21.99 -2.10
C LEU A 314 16.29 -21.39 -0.71
N HIS A 315 17.08 -21.89 0.25
CA HIS A 315 17.11 -21.34 1.61
C HIS A 315 17.95 -20.06 1.66
N THR A 316 17.51 -19.11 2.46
CA THR A 316 18.24 -17.87 2.77
C THR A 316 17.97 -17.45 4.21
N ALA A 317 18.92 -16.75 4.84
CA ALA A 317 18.77 -16.28 6.21
C ALA A 317 17.67 -15.19 6.36
N ASN A 318 17.43 -14.40 5.31
CA ASN A 318 16.42 -13.35 5.29
C ASN A 318 15.93 -13.08 3.87
N ILE A 319 14.70 -12.59 3.74
CA ILE A 319 14.14 -12.13 2.47
C ILE A 319 14.35 -10.60 2.37
N PRO A 320 15.02 -10.11 1.31
CA PRO A 320 15.27 -8.67 1.15
C PRO A 320 13.99 -7.84 1.10
N GLN A 321 13.96 -6.76 1.90
CA GLN A 321 12.83 -5.83 1.99
C GLN A 321 13.31 -4.38 1.79
N THR A 322 12.42 -3.54 1.26
CA THR A 322 12.65 -2.10 1.16
C THR A 322 12.54 -1.44 2.54
N ALA A 323 12.99 -0.18 2.67
CA ALA A 323 12.83 0.61 3.90
C ALA A 323 11.36 0.78 4.35
N THR A 324 10.41 0.53 3.45
CA THR A 324 8.97 0.57 3.74
C THR A 324 8.35 -0.80 4.02
N GLY A 325 9.17 -1.86 4.18
CA GLY A 325 8.73 -3.23 4.47
C GLY A 325 8.14 -4.01 3.28
N LYS A 326 8.36 -3.54 2.04
CA LYS A 326 7.95 -4.26 0.83
C LYS A 326 9.05 -5.21 0.37
N LEU A 327 8.71 -6.32 -0.27
CA LEU A 327 9.67 -7.20 -0.93
C LEU A 327 10.50 -6.42 -1.96
N ALA A 328 11.83 -6.45 -1.80
CA ALA A 328 12.79 -5.79 -2.69
C ALA A 328 13.04 -6.69 -3.91
N ARG A 329 12.10 -6.72 -4.86
CA ARG A 329 12.07 -7.68 -5.99
C ARG A 329 13.39 -7.79 -6.77
N ALA A 330 14.06 -6.68 -7.02
CA ALA A 330 15.35 -6.69 -7.74
C ALA A 330 16.45 -7.39 -6.93
N GLU A 331 16.52 -7.12 -5.62
CA GLU A 331 17.48 -7.75 -4.72
C GLU A 331 17.17 -9.23 -4.52
N ILE A 332 15.89 -9.61 -4.41
CA ILE A 332 15.43 -10.99 -4.35
C ILE A 332 15.84 -11.76 -5.59
N LYS A 333 15.68 -11.19 -6.79
CA LYS A 333 16.09 -11.82 -8.06
C LYS A 333 17.62 -11.99 -8.14
N ALA A 334 18.37 -10.98 -7.70
CA ALA A 334 19.83 -11.03 -7.64
C ALA A 334 20.30 -12.11 -6.65
N LEU A 335 19.70 -12.17 -5.46
CA LEU A 335 20.00 -13.19 -4.44
C LEU A 335 19.73 -14.61 -4.95
N ALA A 336 18.58 -14.82 -5.59
CA ALA A 336 18.24 -16.12 -6.17
C ALA A 336 19.25 -16.55 -7.24
N THR A 337 19.69 -15.61 -8.07
CA THR A 337 20.69 -15.87 -9.10
C THR A 337 22.05 -16.24 -8.49
N MET A 338 22.45 -15.55 -7.42
CA MET A 338 23.70 -15.84 -6.69
C MET A 338 23.68 -17.20 -5.99
N LEU A 339 22.55 -17.57 -5.38
CA LEU A 339 22.40 -18.87 -4.68
C LEU A 339 22.31 -20.07 -5.64
N TYR A 340 21.98 -19.82 -6.89
CA TYR A 340 21.87 -20.87 -7.92
C TYR A 340 23.22 -21.18 -8.60
N GLN A 341 24.16 -20.24 -8.62
CA GLN A 341 25.54 -20.43 -9.17
C GLN A 341 26.41 -21.27 -8.25
#